data_8896808ca023cdce5175b24cd9e125e1
#
_entry.id   8896808ca023cdce5175b24cd9e125e1
#
_cell.length_a   1.000
_cell.length_b   1.000
_cell.length_c   1.000
_cell.angle_alpha   90.00
_cell.angle_beta   90.00
_cell.angle_gamma   90.00
#
_symmetry.space_group_name_H-M   'P 1'
#
loop_
_entity.id
_entity.type
_entity.pdbx_description
1 polymer ?
#
loop_
_entity_poly.entity_id
_entity_poly.type
_entity_poly.pdbx_seq_one_letter_code
_entity_poly.pdbx_strand_id
1 'polypeptide(L)'
;MRRREFITLIGGAMGALPTFAQAQQANKIPAVAYLWHAANPDEEVPYFGAVRDGFAKLGYIDGHNFKLIHRFPNEKPEAFRSMAAELVSMNVDVLMGGGIAAPYLKEATATIPIVFMFVADPVGIKLVQSLARPGGNATGLSNFGRDIAGKRLQLLKELVPGL
;
A
#
# COMPACT_ATOMS: atom_id res chain seq x y z
N MET A 1 53.25 -27.82 -10.64
CA MET A 1 52.22 -27.07 -9.86
C MET A 1 51.65 -27.95 -8.77
N ARG A 2 51.89 -27.61 -7.53
CA ARG A 2 51.41 -28.43 -6.37
C ARG A 2 49.97 -28.08 -6.07
N ARG A 3 49.13 -29.06 -5.77
CA ARG A 3 47.69 -28.93 -5.45
C ARG A 3 47.37 -27.81 -4.46
N ARG A 4 48.31 -27.45 -3.59
CA ARG A 4 48.17 -26.40 -2.59
C ARG A 4 48.17 -24.97 -3.16
N GLU A 5 48.87 -24.75 -4.27
CA GLU A 5 48.94 -23.41 -4.92
C GLU A 5 47.66 -23.04 -5.71
N PHE A 6 46.95 -24.08 -6.19
CA PHE A 6 45.66 -23.89 -6.89
C PHE A 6 44.53 -23.52 -5.94
N ILE A 7 44.54 -24.04 -4.71
CA ILE A 7 43.50 -23.75 -3.71
C ILE A 7 43.64 -22.32 -3.14
N THR A 8 44.86 -21.79 -3.01
CA THR A 8 45.08 -20.42 -2.55
C THR A 8 44.70 -19.37 -3.60
N LEU A 9 44.77 -19.67 -4.87
CA LEU A 9 44.34 -18.75 -5.96
C LEU A 9 42.82 -18.63 -6.09
N ILE A 10 42.08 -19.71 -5.80
CA ILE A 10 40.59 -19.70 -5.82
C ILE A 10 40.02 -19.08 -4.54
N GLY A 11 40.65 -19.23 -3.39
CA GLY A 11 40.21 -18.67 -2.12
C GLY A 11 40.35 -17.15 -2.02
N GLY A 12 41.24 -16.54 -2.79
CA GLY A 12 41.45 -15.08 -2.82
C GLY A 12 40.46 -14.31 -3.69
N ALA A 13 39.80 -14.97 -4.64
CA ALA A 13 38.88 -14.31 -5.58
C ALA A 13 37.42 -14.22 -5.09
N MET A 14 37.02 -14.94 -4.04
CA MET A 14 35.66 -14.93 -3.52
C MET A 14 35.40 -13.89 -2.43
N GLY A 15 36.41 -13.19 -1.94
CA GLY A 15 36.25 -12.20 -0.86
C GLY A 15 35.90 -10.76 -1.30
N ALA A 16 35.85 -10.46 -2.60
CA ALA A 16 35.78 -9.08 -3.08
C ALA A 16 34.47 -8.70 -3.81
N LEU A 17 33.44 -9.56 -3.85
CA LEU A 17 32.26 -9.32 -4.71
C LEU A 17 30.93 -8.93 -4.04
N PRO A 18 30.72 -8.78 -2.72
CA PRO A 18 29.42 -8.35 -2.24
C PRO A 18 29.27 -6.84 -1.95
N THR A 19 30.31 -6.02 -2.10
CA THR A 19 30.22 -4.60 -1.67
C THR A 19 29.66 -3.65 -2.72
N PHE A 20 29.60 -4.01 -3.99
CA PHE A 20 29.09 -3.12 -5.04
C PHE A 20 27.58 -3.13 -5.21
N ALA A 21 26.88 -4.17 -4.77
CA ALA A 21 25.44 -4.27 -4.93
C ALA A 21 24.63 -3.42 -3.92
N GLN A 22 25.21 -3.07 -2.78
CA GLN A 22 24.55 -2.22 -1.77
C GLN A 22 24.71 -0.72 -2.02
N ALA A 23 25.74 -0.30 -2.77
CA ALA A 23 26.03 1.12 -3.01
C ALA A 23 25.05 1.78 -4.00
N GLN A 24 24.38 1.04 -4.87
CA GLN A 24 23.43 1.59 -5.84
C GLN A 24 22.01 1.78 -5.28
N GLN A 25 21.66 1.17 -4.15
CA GLN A 25 20.36 1.38 -3.49
C GLN A 25 20.33 2.60 -2.54
N ALA A 26 21.48 3.22 -2.25
CA ALA A 26 21.62 4.26 -1.23
C ALA A 26 21.07 5.65 -1.61
N ASN A 27 20.57 5.86 -2.84
CA ASN A 27 20.15 7.20 -3.30
C ASN A 27 18.71 7.30 -3.85
N LYS A 28 17.91 6.20 -3.82
CA LYS A 28 16.51 6.32 -4.26
C LYS A 28 15.65 6.71 -3.07
N ILE A 29 15.12 7.92 -3.09
CA ILE A 29 14.08 8.35 -2.14
C ILE A 29 12.83 7.49 -2.39
N PRO A 30 12.35 6.70 -1.40
CA PRO A 30 11.18 5.86 -1.60
C PRO A 30 9.94 6.69 -1.91
N ALA A 31 9.11 6.20 -2.82
CA ALA A 31 7.88 6.84 -3.23
C ALA A 31 6.66 6.03 -2.79
N VAL A 32 5.78 6.67 -2.07
CA VAL A 32 4.47 6.13 -1.66
C VAL A 32 3.39 6.90 -2.40
N ALA A 33 2.45 6.22 -3.04
CA ALA A 33 1.34 6.88 -3.70
C ALA A 33 0.02 6.51 -3.05
N TYR A 34 -0.81 7.52 -2.80
CA TYR A 34 -2.14 7.38 -2.22
C TYR A 34 -3.21 7.73 -3.26
N LEU A 35 -4.05 6.75 -3.57
CA LEU A 35 -5.26 6.96 -4.37
C LEU A 35 -6.44 7.18 -3.41
N TRP A 36 -6.89 8.42 -3.31
CA TRP A 36 -8.03 8.84 -2.49
C TRP A 36 -9.35 8.47 -3.15
N HIS A 37 -10.49 8.89 -2.59
CA HIS A 37 -11.79 8.71 -3.22
C HIS A 37 -12.41 10.05 -3.67
N ALA A 38 -12.21 11.12 -2.92
CA ALA A 38 -12.79 12.42 -3.15
C ALA A 38 -12.11 13.21 -4.30
N ALA A 39 -12.52 14.47 -4.50
CA ALA A 39 -12.01 15.31 -5.57
C ALA A 39 -10.73 16.07 -5.20
N ASN A 40 -10.49 16.29 -3.92
CA ASN A 40 -9.41 17.14 -3.42
C ASN A 40 -9.10 16.86 -1.93
N PRO A 41 -7.99 17.40 -1.38
CA PRO A 41 -7.61 17.20 0.02
C PRO A 41 -8.62 17.70 1.05
N ASP A 42 -9.38 18.75 0.74
CA ASP A 42 -10.31 19.36 1.69
C ASP A 42 -11.50 18.45 1.97
N GLU A 43 -11.90 17.66 0.99
CA GLU A 43 -12.94 16.63 1.13
C GLU A 43 -12.46 15.38 1.87
N GLU A 44 -11.15 15.21 2.05
CA GLU A 44 -10.52 14.08 2.77
C GLU A 44 -10.17 14.43 4.23
N VAL A 45 -10.57 15.57 4.74
CA VAL A 45 -10.38 15.94 6.15
C VAL A 45 -11.28 15.07 7.04
N PRO A 46 -10.79 14.51 8.16
CA PRO A 46 -9.46 14.68 8.78
C PRO A 46 -8.37 13.68 8.30
N TYR A 47 -8.69 12.79 7.38
CA TYR A 47 -7.82 11.65 7.02
C TYR A 47 -6.54 12.08 6.31
N PHE A 48 -6.62 13.10 5.45
CA PHE A 48 -5.46 13.61 4.70
C PHE A 48 -4.34 14.09 5.63
N GLY A 49 -4.70 14.90 6.63
CA GLY A 49 -3.76 15.36 7.66
C GLY A 49 -3.20 14.18 8.48
N ALA A 50 -4.08 13.27 8.92
CA ALA A 50 -3.69 12.13 9.74
C ALA A 50 -2.67 11.21 9.05
N VAL A 51 -2.78 11.01 7.74
CA VAL A 51 -1.80 10.22 6.97
C VAL A 51 -0.43 10.89 6.99
N ARG A 52 -0.35 12.19 6.71
CA ARG A 52 0.90 12.95 6.74
C ARG A 52 1.53 12.95 8.14
N ASP A 53 0.75 13.20 9.16
CA ASP A 53 1.19 13.21 10.55
C ASP A 53 1.68 11.83 11.00
N GLY A 54 1.01 10.77 10.54
CA GLY A 54 1.44 9.39 10.78
C GLY A 54 2.84 9.10 10.23
N PHE A 55 3.10 9.49 8.98
CA PHE A 55 4.43 9.37 8.38
C PHE A 55 5.46 10.23 9.12
N ALA A 56 5.13 11.48 9.44
CA ALA A 56 6.03 12.38 10.16
C ALA A 56 6.44 11.85 11.54
N LYS A 57 5.49 11.27 12.31
CA LYS A 57 5.77 10.62 13.60
C LYS A 57 6.72 9.43 13.51
N LEU A 58 6.77 8.78 12.34
CA LEU A 58 7.71 7.69 12.05
C LEU A 58 9.03 8.17 11.45
N GLY A 59 9.25 9.50 11.36
CA GLY A 59 10.46 10.09 10.82
C GLY A 59 10.48 10.23 9.29
N TYR A 60 9.36 9.93 8.60
CA TYR A 60 9.22 10.14 7.17
C TYR A 60 8.73 11.56 6.88
N ILE A 61 9.56 12.35 6.21
CA ILE A 61 9.28 13.75 5.86
C ILE A 61 9.18 13.86 4.35
N ASP A 62 7.97 14.17 3.85
CA ASP A 62 7.70 14.29 2.43
C ASP A 62 8.60 15.34 1.77
N GLY A 63 9.20 14.98 0.63
CA GLY A 63 10.16 15.80 -0.09
C GLY A 63 11.58 15.76 0.46
N HIS A 64 11.81 15.10 1.62
CA HIS A 64 13.15 14.99 2.23
C HIS A 64 13.70 13.56 2.16
N ASN A 65 13.05 12.60 2.81
CA ASN A 65 13.51 11.21 2.86
C ASN A 65 12.51 10.19 2.30
N PHE A 66 11.33 10.65 1.87
CA PHE A 66 10.39 9.92 1.03
C PHE A 66 9.55 10.90 0.21
N LYS A 67 8.79 10.40 -0.76
CA LYS A 67 7.87 11.16 -1.59
C LYS A 67 6.46 10.62 -1.41
N LEU A 68 5.51 11.47 -1.07
CA LEU A 68 4.10 11.12 -0.95
C LEU A 68 3.31 11.73 -2.11
N ILE A 69 2.80 10.85 -2.98
CA ILE A 69 2.08 11.24 -4.19
C ILE A 69 0.59 11.03 -3.96
N HIS A 70 -0.23 12.02 -4.26
CA HIS A 70 -1.68 11.96 -4.10
C HIS A 70 -2.40 12.00 -5.44
N ARG A 71 -3.51 11.23 -5.57
CA ARG A 71 -4.46 11.32 -6.68
C ARG A 71 -5.88 11.31 -6.13
N PHE A 72 -6.73 12.14 -6.71
CA PHE A 72 -8.09 12.42 -6.28
C PHE A 72 -9.06 12.18 -7.45
N PRO A 73 -9.65 10.99 -7.57
CA PRO A 73 -10.47 10.59 -8.72
C PRO A 73 -11.90 11.16 -8.69
N ASN A 74 -12.28 11.88 -7.64
CA ASN A 74 -13.62 12.47 -7.50
C ASN A 74 -14.74 11.42 -7.68
N GLU A 75 -14.60 10.27 -7.05
CA GLU A 75 -15.54 9.14 -7.09
C GLU A 75 -15.89 8.62 -8.50
N LYS A 76 -15.15 9.03 -9.54
CA LYS A 76 -15.40 8.63 -10.93
C LYS A 76 -14.67 7.32 -11.27
N PRO A 77 -15.38 6.25 -11.67
CA PRO A 77 -14.76 4.95 -11.96
C PRO A 77 -13.62 5.01 -12.99
N GLU A 78 -13.79 5.82 -14.04
CA GLU A 78 -12.78 5.98 -15.09
C GLU A 78 -11.52 6.67 -14.56
N ALA A 79 -11.69 7.65 -13.65
CA ALA A 79 -10.58 8.35 -13.02
C ALA A 79 -9.82 7.43 -12.06
N PHE A 80 -10.50 6.54 -11.31
CA PHE A 80 -9.84 5.52 -10.50
C PHE A 80 -8.93 4.64 -11.35
N ARG A 81 -9.44 4.11 -12.49
CA ARG A 81 -8.64 3.24 -13.38
C ARG A 81 -7.45 3.97 -13.97
N SER A 82 -7.68 5.17 -14.53
CA SER A 82 -6.60 5.94 -15.18
C SER A 82 -5.53 6.36 -14.18
N MET A 83 -5.92 6.85 -13.00
CA MET A 83 -4.99 7.27 -11.96
C MET A 83 -4.25 6.09 -11.31
N ALA A 84 -4.91 4.93 -11.13
CA ALA A 84 -4.23 3.73 -10.66
C ALA A 84 -3.15 3.28 -11.65
N ALA A 85 -3.46 3.25 -12.95
CA ALA A 85 -2.49 2.92 -14.00
C ALA A 85 -1.34 3.94 -14.07
N GLU A 86 -1.64 5.23 -13.94
CA GLU A 86 -0.62 6.29 -13.84
C GLU A 86 0.32 6.04 -12.67
N LEU A 87 -0.20 5.81 -11.45
CA LEU A 87 0.60 5.57 -10.27
C LEU A 87 1.52 4.33 -10.41
N VAL A 88 1.02 3.27 -11.05
CA VAL A 88 1.82 2.08 -11.38
C VAL A 88 2.95 2.43 -12.35
N SER A 89 2.69 3.26 -13.38
CA SER A 89 3.70 3.67 -14.35
C SER A 89 4.82 4.53 -13.76
N MET A 90 4.56 5.20 -12.63
CA MET A 90 5.55 5.97 -11.89
C MET A 90 6.57 5.12 -11.13
N ASN A 91 6.43 3.78 -11.12
CA ASN A 91 7.29 2.85 -10.39
C ASN A 91 7.45 3.21 -8.91
N VAL A 92 6.33 3.52 -8.25
CA VAL A 92 6.30 3.78 -6.82
C VAL A 92 6.60 2.52 -6.02
N ASP A 93 7.12 2.68 -4.81
CA ASP A 93 7.52 1.55 -3.97
C ASP A 93 6.33 0.95 -3.19
N VAL A 94 5.30 1.76 -2.90
CA VAL A 94 4.07 1.34 -2.22
C VAL A 94 2.88 2.13 -2.76
N LEU A 95 1.76 1.44 -2.95
CA LEU A 95 0.46 2.03 -3.23
C LEU A 95 -0.42 1.99 -1.97
N MET A 96 -1.14 3.06 -1.71
CA MET A 96 -2.13 3.15 -0.64
C MET A 96 -3.49 3.50 -1.22
N GLY A 97 -4.57 2.96 -0.65
CA GLY A 97 -5.93 3.32 -1.07
C GLY A 97 -6.98 2.95 -0.05
N GLY A 98 -7.93 3.82 0.17
CA GLY A 98 -9.06 3.61 1.08
C GLY A 98 -10.31 3.12 0.37
N GLY A 99 -11.14 2.33 1.05
CA GLY A 99 -12.47 1.94 0.59
C GLY A 99 -12.49 1.43 -0.85
N ILE A 100 -13.19 2.19 -1.70
CA ILE A 100 -13.41 1.84 -3.11
C ILE A 100 -12.15 1.96 -4.00
N ALA A 101 -11.11 2.70 -3.60
CA ALA A 101 -9.88 2.85 -4.38
C ALA A 101 -9.04 1.56 -4.41
N ALA A 102 -9.08 0.75 -3.35
CA ALA A 102 -8.24 -0.43 -3.21
C ALA A 102 -8.43 -1.49 -4.32
N PRO A 103 -9.65 -1.84 -4.78
CA PRO A 103 -9.84 -2.73 -5.91
C PRO A 103 -9.18 -2.25 -7.21
N TYR A 104 -9.27 -0.96 -7.52
CA TYR A 104 -8.66 -0.39 -8.73
C TYR A 104 -7.13 -0.48 -8.71
N LEU A 105 -6.51 -0.26 -7.53
CA LEU A 105 -5.07 -0.48 -7.36
C LEU A 105 -4.71 -1.95 -7.57
N LYS A 106 -5.53 -2.87 -7.04
CA LYS A 106 -5.32 -4.31 -7.20
C LYS A 106 -5.47 -4.78 -8.65
N GLU A 107 -6.40 -4.20 -9.40
CA GLU A 107 -6.54 -4.44 -10.85
C GLU A 107 -5.34 -3.93 -11.65
N ALA A 108 -4.75 -2.79 -11.23
CA ALA A 108 -3.65 -2.14 -11.95
C ALA A 108 -2.29 -2.84 -11.77
N THR A 109 -2.06 -3.56 -10.66
CA THR A 109 -0.76 -4.22 -10.41
C THR A 109 -0.88 -5.49 -9.58
N ALA A 110 -0.05 -6.48 -9.91
CA ALA A 110 0.12 -7.70 -9.12
C ALA A 110 1.43 -7.70 -8.30
N THR A 111 2.30 -6.72 -8.49
CA THR A 111 3.67 -6.72 -7.95
C THR A 111 3.94 -5.61 -6.94
N ILE A 112 3.48 -4.38 -7.20
CA ILE A 112 3.68 -3.27 -6.26
C ILE A 112 2.86 -3.54 -5.00
N PRO A 113 3.46 -3.47 -3.79
CA PRO A 113 2.74 -3.62 -2.53
C PRO A 113 1.60 -2.61 -2.39
N ILE A 114 0.43 -3.07 -1.96
CA ILE A 114 -0.76 -2.25 -1.73
C ILE A 114 -1.13 -2.30 -0.26
N VAL A 115 -1.25 -1.14 0.37
CA VAL A 115 -1.79 -0.99 1.73
C VAL A 115 -3.19 -0.38 1.64
N PHE A 116 -4.21 -1.18 1.92
CA PHE A 116 -5.58 -0.68 1.91
C PHE A 116 -6.07 -0.29 3.30
N MET A 117 -6.99 0.68 3.35
CA MET A 117 -7.63 1.16 4.58
C MET A 117 -9.15 1.22 4.43
N PHE A 118 -9.86 0.93 5.52
CA PHE A 118 -11.33 1.05 5.61
C PHE A 118 -12.11 0.23 4.56
N VAL A 119 -11.56 -0.89 4.08
CA VAL A 119 -12.30 -1.81 3.21
C VAL A 119 -13.26 -2.65 4.03
N ALA A 120 -14.54 -2.64 3.68
CA ALA A 120 -15.60 -3.28 4.47
C ALA A 120 -15.52 -4.82 4.45
N ASP A 121 -15.18 -5.41 3.31
CA ASP A 121 -15.11 -6.86 3.11
C ASP A 121 -14.00 -7.21 2.11
N PRO A 122 -12.72 -7.13 2.52
CA PRO A 122 -11.60 -7.36 1.61
C PRO A 122 -11.50 -8.80 1.11
N VAL A 123 -12.07 -9.77 1.83
CA VAL A 123 -12.13 -11.17 1.42
C VAL A 123 -13.23 -11.39 0.40
N GLY A 124 -14.45 -10.90 0.68
CA GLY A 124 -15.59 -11.05 -0.22
C GLY A 124 -15.40 -10.39 -1.57
N ILE A 125 -14.69 -9.25 -1.65
CA ILE A 125 -14.32 -8.60 -2.92
C ILE A 125 -13.02 -9.15 -3.52
N LYS A 126 -12.46 -10.22 -2.97
CA LYS A 126 -11.23 -10.90 -3.45
C LYS A 126 -9.97 -10.00 -3.49
N LEU A 127 -9.93 -8.98 -2.66
CA LEU A 127 -8.76 -8.12 -2.49
C LEU A 127 -7.63 -8.89 -1.80
N VAL A 128 -8.00 -9.74 -0.84
CA VAL A 128 -7.11 -10.67 -0.12
C VAL A 128 -7.75 -12.06 0.00
N GLN A 129 -6.94 -13.09 0.23
CA GLN A 129 -7.44 -14.46 0.41
C GLN A 129 -8.10 -14.66 1.78
N SER A 130 -7.50 -14.10 2.83
CA SER A 130 -8.04 -14.05 4.18
C SER A 130 -7.44 -12.87 4.94
N LEU A 131 -8.04 -12.49 6.09
CA LEU A 131 -7.51 -11.41 6.92
C LEU A 131 -6.18 -11.79 7.57
N ALA A 132 -6.03 -13.05 7.99
CA ALA A 132 -4.80 -13.53 8.63
C ALA A 132 -3.67 -13.83 7.63
N ARG A 133 -4.01 -14.18 6.39
CA ARG A 133 -3.07 -14.50 5.31
C ARG A 133 -3.54 -13.88 4.01
N PRO A 134 -3.18 -12.64 3.72
CA PRO A 134 -3.64 -11.92 2.52
C PRO A 134 -3.32 -12.62 1.19
N GLY A 135 -2.20 -13.33 1.10
CA GLY A 135 -1.89 -14.22 -0.02
C GLY A 135 -1.53 -13.55 -1.35
N GLY A 136 -1.22 -12.26 -1.34
CA GLY A 136 -0.86 -11.50 -2.55
C GLY A 136 -0.11 -10.22 -2.20
N ASN A 137 -0.12 -9.25 -3.13
CA ASN A 137 0.54 -7.96 -2.94
C ASN A 137 -0.29 -6.91 -2.15
N ALA A 138 -1.48 -7.27 -1.64
CA ALA A 138 -2.34 -6.36 -0.89
C ALA A 138 -2.46 -6.79 0.58
N THR A 139 -2.36 -5.82 1.49
CA THR A 139 -2.61 -5.97 2.93
C THR A 139 -3.23 -4.69 3.47
N GLY A 140 -3.80 -4.71 4.67
CA GLY A 140 -4.38 -3.49 5.23
C GLY A 140 -5.39 -3.71 6.34
N LEU A 141 -6.24 -2.70 6.54
CA LEU A 141 -7.23 -2.63 7.61
C LEU A 141 -8.66 -2.74 7.06
N SER A 142 -9.43 -3.69 7.60
CA SER A 142 -10.88 -3.78 7.39
C SER A 142 -11.63 -3.06 8.50
N ASN A 143 -12.75 -2.44 8.16
CA ASN A 143 -13.67 -1.85 9.14
C ASN A 143 -14.82 -2.80 9.57
N PHE A 144 -14.81 -4.06 9.09
CA PHE A 144 -15.81 -5.08 9.38
C PHE A 144 -17.27 -4.62 9.15
N GLY A 145 -17.46 -3.63 8.27
CA GLY A 145 -18.76 -2.99 8.09
C GLY A 145 -19.89 -3.96 7.74
N ARG A 146 -19.58 -5.00 6.96
CA ARG A 146 -20.52 -6.02 6.54
C ARG A 146 -20.93 -6.95 7.70
N ASP A 147 -19.95 -7.40 8.50
CA ASP A 147 -20.18 -8.37 9.57
C ASP A 147 -21.03 -7.81 10.70
N ILE A 148 -20.93 -6.51 10.96
CA ILE A 148 -21.67 -5.83 12.03
C ILE A 148 -23.00 -5.21 11.57
N ALA A 149 -23.34 -5.25 10.28
CA ALA A 149 -24.57 -4.64 9.75
C ALA A 149 -25.84 -5.23 10.40
N GLY A 150 -25.91 -6.55 10.50
CA GLY A 150 -27.03 -7.22 11.16
C GLY A 150 -27.20 -6.81 12.63
N LYS A 151 -26.09 -6.68 13.37
CA LYS A 151 -26.12 -6.23 14.77
C LYS A 151 -26.57 -4.78 14.90
N ARG A 152 -26.16 -3.91 13.99
CA ARG A 152 -26.63 -2.50 13.96
C ARG A 152 -28.14 -2.42 13.74
N LEU A 153 -28.68 -3.23 12.81
CA LEU A 153 -30.13 -3.28 12.56
C LEU A 153 -30.89 -3.84 13.77
N GLN A 154 -30.36 -4.87 14.44
CA GLN A 154 -30.95 -5.40 15.66
C GLN A 154 -31.03 -4.32 16.75
N LEU A 155 -29.92 -3.60 17.00
CA LEU A 155 -29.88 -2.51 17.98
C LEU A 155 -30.87 -1.38 17.62
N LEU A 156 -30.98 -1.04 16.34
CA LEU A 156 -31.93 -0.04 15.88
C LEU A 156 -33.39 -0.47 16.20
N LYS A 157 -33.73 -1.73 15.94
CA LYS A 157 -35.05 -2.27 16.26
C LYS A 157 -35.34 -2.31 17.76
N GLU A 158 -34.33 -2.56 18.60
CA GLU A 158 -34.45 -2.50 20.06
C GLU A 158 -34.68 -1.07 20.56
N LEU A 159 -34.03 -0.05 19.92
CA LEU A 159 -34.14 1.35 20.29
C LEU A 159 -35.44 2.01 19.80
N VAL A 160 -36.02 1.50 18.70
CA VAL A 160 -37.25 2.04 18.08
C VAL A 160 -38.24 0.90 17.91
N PRO A 161 -39.02 0.57 18.97
CA PRO A 161 -40.05 -0.45 18.88
C PRO A 161 -41.13 -0.03 17.89
N GLY A 162 -41.36 -0.84 16.85
CA GLY A 162 -42.35 -0.56 15.80
C GLY A 162 -41.75 -0.17 14.43
N LEU A 163 -40.45 -0.24 14.28
CA LEU A 163 -39.76 -0.08 13.00
C LEU A 163 -39.87 -1.37 12.16
#